data_aa60f0d9e27c70b5f3313a1a6d71037d
#
_entry.id   aa60f0d9e27c70b5f3313a1a6d71037d
#
_cell.length_a   1.000
_cell.length_b   1.000
_cell.length_c   1.000
_cell.angle_alpha   90.00
_cell.angle_beta   90.00
_cell.angle_gamma   90.00
#
_symmetry.space_group_name_H-M   'P 1'
#
loop_
_entity.id
_entity.type
_entity.pdbx_description
1 polymer ?
#
loop_
_entity_poly.entity_id
_entity_poly.type
_entity_poly.pdbx_seq_one_letter_code
_entity_poly.pdbx_strand_id
1 'polypeptide(L)'
;MSARSGDRRADALRPIAITRHFTKHAEGSVLIAQGDTQVLCTASVEESVPTFMKGRGEGWITAEYGMLPRSTHTRTRREAAEGKQSGRTQEIQRLIGRSLRAIVDRVALGERTIRVDCDVLQADGGTRCASITGACVAVSDAIHWCQAKKLISGAPLRDFVAAVSVGVVGGVPMLDLDYAEDSACDTDMNIVMTGTGAFVELQGTAEGAPFSREQMDALVALGERGIRKLIAAQKAALKT
;
A
#
# COMPACT_ATOMS: atom_id res chain seq x y z
N MET A 1 12.94 -8.48 27.19
CA MET A 1 12.25 -8.12 25.95
C MET A 1 10.77 -8.36 26.14
N SER A 2 9.90 -7.38 25.97
CA SER A 2 8.45 -7.66 25.94
C SER A 2 8.17 -8.53 24.71
N ALA A 3 7.33 -9.56 24.87
CA ALA A 3 6.88 -10.37 23.76
C ALA A 3 6.14 -9.45 22.76
N ARG A 4 6.34 -9.65 21.46
CA ARG A 4 5.55 -8.98 20.41
C ARG A 4 4.07 -9.28 20.61
N SER A 5 3.20 -8.37 20.18
CA SER A 5 1.75 -8.58 20.27
C SER A 5 1.36 -9.93 19.65
N GLY A 6 0.60 -10.75 20.41
CA GLY A 6 0.18 -12.09 20.00
C GLY A 6 1.31 -13.13 19.91
N ASP A 7 2.38 -13.01 20.70
CA ASP A 7 3.57 -13.89 20.69
C ASP A 7 4.19 -14.08 19.29
N ARG A 8 4.06 -13.07 18.46
CA ARG A 8 4.49 -13.07 17.06
C ARG A 8 6.02 -13.14 16.94
N ARG A 9 6.52 -14.02 16.08
CA ARG A 9 7.97 -14.11 15.78
C ARG A 9 8.45 -12.84 15.07
N ALA A 10 9.74 -12.52 15.22
CA ALA A 10 10.36 -11.35 14.58
C ALA A 10 10.20 -11.33 13.05
N ASP A 11 10.16 -12.51 12.41
CA ASP A 11 10.02 -12.70 10.96
C ASP A 11 8.57 -12.98 10.49
N ALA A 12 7.57 -12.74 11.34
CA ALA A 12 6.18 -13.02 11.04
C ALA A 12 5.40 -11.75 10.70
N LEU A 13 4.55 -11.85 9.66
CA LEU A 13 3.51 -10.86 9.38
C LEU A 13 2.36 -10.99 10.39
N ARG A 14 1.65 -9.89 10.64
CA ARG A 14 0.32 -9.92 11.26
C ARG A 14 -0.66 -10.70 10.35
N PRO A 15 -1.77 -11.21 10.89
CA PRO A 15 -2.82 -11.82 10.08
C PRO A 15 -3.28 -10.86 8.98
N ILE A 16 -3.48 -11.39 7.76
CA ILE A 16 -3.89 -10.60 6.60
C ILE A 16 -5.23 -11.12 6.11
N ALA A 17 -6.17 -10.18 5.90
CA ALA A 17 -7.43 -10.44 5.23
C ALA A 17 -7.65 -9.40 4.13
N ILE A 18 -8.07 -9.85 2.94
CA ILE A 18 -8.37 -9.00 1.78
C ILE A 18 -9.79 -9.35 1.34
N THR A 19 -10.73 -8.43 1.58
CA THR A 19 -12.14 -8.58 1.20
C THR A 19 -12.41 -7.72 -0.02
N ARG A 20 -12.66 -8.36 -1.16
CA ARG A 20 -13.01 -7.71 -2.43
C ARG A 20 -14.49 -7.34 -2.48
N HIS A 21 -14.82 -6.44 -3.39
CA HIS A 21 -16.21 -5.96 -3.61
C HIS A 21 -16.86 -5.45 -2.33
N PHE A 22 -16.06 -4.79 -1.48
CA PHE A 22 -16.51 -4.35 -0.16
C PHE A 22 -17.57 -3.24 -0.25
N THR A 23 -17.42 -2.32 -1.21
CA THR A 23 -18.42 -1.31 -1.56
C THR A 23 -18.92 -1.53 -2.99
N LYS A 24 -20.15 -1.11 -3.29
CA LYS A 24 -20.82 -1.48 -4.54
C LYS A 24 -20.60 -0.54 -5.73
N HIS A 25 -20.04 0.65 -5.53
CA HIS A 25 -20.05 1.69 -6.58
C HIS A 25 -18.74 1.78 -7.37
N ALA A 26 -17.59 1.60 -6.69
CA ALA A 26 -16.29 1.66 -7.35
C ALA A 26 -16.04 0.38 -8.18
N GLU A 27 -15.35 0.51 -9.29
CA GLU A 27 -14.99 -0.60 -10.20
C GLU A 27 -14.07 -1.61 -9.54
N GLY A 28 -13.20 -1.15 -8.61
CA GLY A 28 -12.47 -1.98 -7.66
C GLY A 28 -12.70 -1.50 -6.24
N SER A 29 -12.97 -2.43 -5.31
CA SER A 29 -13.21 -2.08 -3.90
C SER A 29 -12.74 -3.18 -2.97
N VAL A 30 -11.82 -2.84 -2.08
CA VAL A 30 -11.13 -3.77 -1.20
C VAL A 30 -11.05 -3.22 0.21
N LEU A 31 -11.47 -4.00 1.18
CA LEU A 31 -11.05 -3.81 2.57
C LEU A 31 -9.85 -4.71 2.83
N ILE A 32 -8.69 -4.12 3.13
CA ILE A 32 -7.52 -4.86 3.62
C ILE A 32 -7.41 -4.69 5.13
N ALA A 33 -7.23 -5.81 5.83
CA ALA A 33 -6.85 -5.84 7.24
C ALA A 33 -5.48 -6.52 7.38
N GLN A 34 -4.57 -5.87 8.09
CA GLN A 34 -3.25 -6.40 8.46
C GLN A 34 -3.06 -6.22 9.96
N GLY A 35 -3.35 -7.30 10.73
CA GLY A 35 -3.60 -7.17 12.15
C GLY A 35 -4.78 -6.24 12.39
N ASP A 36 -4.60 -5.27 13.29
CA ASP A 36 -5.61 -4.26 13.61
C ASP A 36 -5.63 -3.06 12.64
N THR A 37 -4.65 -2.96 11.74
CA THR A 37 -4.69 -1.94 10.68
C THR A 37 -5.71 -2.31 9.62
N GLN A 38 -6.68 -1.41 9.35
CA GLN A 38 -7.73 -1.59 8.36
C GLN A 38 -7.78 -0.40 7.42
N VAL A 39 -7.73 -0.67 6.11
CA VAL A 39 -7.79 0.36 5.06
C VAL A 39 -8.81 -0.05 4.00
N LEU A 40 -9.73 0.86 3.71
CA LEU A 40 -10.60 0.75 2.54
C LEU A 40 -9.86 1.34 1.34
N CYS A 41 -9.68 0.53 0.30
CA CYS A 41 -9.07 0.94 -0.97
C CYS A 41 -10.12 0.83 -2.07
N THR A 42 -10.44 1.94 -2.74
CA THR A 42 -11.31 1.94 -3.91
C THR A 42 -10.55 2.39 -5.14
N ALA A 43 -10.95 1.88 -6.31
CA ALA A 43 -10.40 2.25 -7.60
C ALA A 43 -11.53 2.61 -8.55
N SER A 44 -11.62 3.88 -8.93
CA SER A 44 -12.62 4.43 -9.82
C SER A 44 -12.03 4.67 -11.21
N VAL A 45 -12.77 4.32 -12.27
CA VAL A 45 -12.33 4.47 -13.66
C VAL A 45 -12.99 5.70 -14.28
N GLU A 46 -12.16 6.63 -14.76
CA GLU A 46 -12.57 7.81 -15.51
C GLU A 46 -12.14 7.68 -16.97
N GLU A 47 -13.06 7.87 -17.93
CA GLU A 47 -12.76 7.82 -19.38
C GLU A 47 -12.10 9.13 -19.88
N SER A 48 -11.18 9.65 -19.11
CA SER A 48 -10.39 10.83 -19.41
C SER A 48 -9.06 10.80 -18.68
N VAL A 49 -8.10 11.57 -19.17
CA VAL A 49 -6.81 11.77 -18.52
C VAL A 49 -6.61 13.23 -18.11
N PRO A 50 -5.77 13.50 -17.11
CA PRO A 50 -5.38 14.87 -16.76
C PRO A 50 -4.85 15.63 -17.98
N THR A 51 -5.01 16.97 -17.99
CA THR A 51 -4.66 17.83 -19.12
C THR A 51 -3.21 17.62 -19.60
N PHE A 52 -2.27 17.38 -18.71
CA PHE A 52 -0.86 17.14 -19.05
C PHE A 52 -0.60 15.79 -19.71
N MET A 53 -1.58 14.87 -19.72
CA MET A 53 -1.51 13.56 -20.34
C MET A 53 -2.30 13.46 -21.67
N LYS A 54 -3.17 14.43 -21.97
CA LYS A 54 -4.02 14.39 -23.15
C LYS A 54 -3.20 14.28 -24.44
N GLY A 55 -3.64 13.43 -25.36
CA GLY A 55 -3.02 13.21 -26.66
C GLY A 55 -1.74 12.37 -26.62
N ARG A 56 -1.37 11.79 -25.48
CA ARG A 56 -0.19 10.90 -25.38
C ARG A 56 -0.50 9.43 -25.65
N GLY A 57 -1.80 9.07 -25.71
CA GLY A 57 -2.22 7.68 -25.88
C GLY A 57 -1.95 6.82 -24.64
N GLU A 58 -1.67 7.43 -23.50
CA GLU A 58 -1.35 6.76 -22.24
C GLU A 58 -2.39 7.05 -21.17
N GLY A 59 -2.71 6.06 -20.35
CA GLY A 59 -3.52 6.23 -19.15
C GLY A 59 -2.73 6.77 -17.97
N TRP A 60 -3.47 7.07 -16.90
CA TRP A 60 -2.91 7.59 -15.67
C TRP A 60 -3.47 6.86 -14.44
N ILE A 61 -2.64 6.74 -13.40
CA ILE A 61 -3.08 6.27 -12.09
C ILE A 61 -2.66 7.30 -11.06
N THR A 62 -3.60 7.74 -10.26
CA THR A 62 -3.37 8.65 -9.14
C THR A 62 -3.98 8.06 -7.88
N ALA A 63 -3.50 8.50 -6.72
CA ALA A 63 -4.01 8.03 -5.45
C ALA A 63 -4.23 9.18 -4.48
N GLU A 64 -5.28 9.06 -3.70
CA GLU A 64 -5.54 9.85 -2.51
C GLU A 64 -5.44 8.96 -1.26
N TYR A 65 -5.07 9.56 -0.14
CA TYR A 65 -4.93 8.87 1.13
C TYR A 65 -5.47 9.74 2.24
N GLY A 66 -6.20 9.15 3.15
CA GLY A 66 -6.69 9.84 4.32
C GLY A 66 -6.89 8.91 5.50
N MET A 67 -6.96 9.51 6.69
CA MET A 67 -7.23 8.78 7.94
C MET A 67 -8.54 9.28 8.53
N LEU A 68 -9.42 8.37 8.94
CA LEU A 68 -10.62 8.76 9.68
C LEU A 68 -10.22 9.40 11.02
N PRO A 69 -10.98 10.36 11.54
CA PRO A 69 -10.66 11.04 12.80
C PRO A 69 -10.43 10.10 13.99
N ARG A 70 -11.11 8.96 14.01
CA ARG A 70 -10.99 7.94 15.06
C ARG A 70 -10.33 6.65 14.58
N SER A 71 -9.53 6.73 13.52
CA SER A 71 -8.68 5.61 13.13
C SER A 71 -7.55 5.37 14.14
N THR A 72 -7.21 6.34 14.97
CA THR A 72 -6.17 6.30 16.01
C THR A 72 -6.75 6.34 17.41
N HIS A 73 -5.94 6.08 18.45
CA HIS A 73 -6.34 6.08 19.87
C HIS A 73 -6.99 7.39 20.29
N THR A 74 -6.45 8.53 19.83
CA THR A 74 -7.03 9.86 20.05
C THR A 74 -7.66 10.37 18.76
N ARG A 75 -8.72 11.19 18.90
CA ARG A 75 -9.37 11.79 17.74
C ARG A 75 -8.46 12.84 17.09
N THR A 76 -8.13 12.63 15.82
CA THR A 76 -7.45 13.62 14.98
C THR A 76 -8.46 14.52 14.26
N ARG A 77 -8.03 15.69 13.80
CA ARG A 77 -8.89 16.56 12.97
C ARG A 77 -8.94 16.04 11.54
N ARG A 78 -10.06 16.28 10.85
CA ARG A 78 -10.13 16.01 9.41
C ARG A 78 -9.32 17.05 8.65
N GLU A 79 -8.39 16.63 7.81
CA GLU A 79 -7.60 17.55 6.97
C GLU A 79 -8.48 18.43 6.06
N ALA A 80 -9.58 17.87 5.53
CA ALA A 80 -10.55 18.63 4.73
C ALA A 80 -11.17 19.80 5.50
N ALA A 81 -11.35 19.69 6.83
CA ALA A 81 -11.86 20.77 7.65
C ALA A 81 -10.78 21.83 7.98
N GLU A 82 -9.51 21.50 7.81
CA GLU A 82 -8.39 22.43 7.98
C GLU A 82 -8.00 23.13 6.66
N GLY A 83 -8.62 22.74 5.54
CA GLY A 83 -8.41 23.35 4.22
C GLY A 83 -7.07 22.99 3.56
N LYS A 84 -6.26 22.11 4.17
CA LYS A 84 -4.99 21.63 3.60
C LYS A 84 -4.66 20.22 4.07
N GLN A 85 -3.99 19.47 3.20
CA GLN A 85 -3.41 18.18 3.54
C GLN A 85 -2.03 18.35 4.20
N SER A 86 -1.69 17.45 5.12
CA SER A 86 -0.36 17.38 5.71
C SER A 86 0.69 16.95 4.67
N GLY A 87 1.95 17.27 4.92
CA GLY A 87 3.06 16.78 4.08
C GLY A 87 3.14 15.26 4.06
N ARG A 88 2.83 14.60 5.20
CA ARG A 88 2.76 13.15 5.30
C ARG A 88 1.69 12.55 4.38
N THR A 89 0.48 13.12 4.38
CA THR A 89 -0.62 12.68 3.50
C THR A 89 -0.22 12.79 2.05
N GLN A 90 0.35 13.92 1.63
CA GLN A 90 0.80 14.14 0.25
C GLN A 90 1.93 13.20 -0.16
N GLU A 91 2.87 12.91 0.73
CA GLU A 91 3.95 11.96 0.51
C GLU A 91 3.40 10.55 0.27
N ILE A 92 2.48 10.09 1.13
CA ILE A 92 1.88 8.75 1.02
C ILE A 92 1.04 8.63 -0.27
N GLN A 93 0.25 9.63 -0.64
CA GLN A 93 -0.49 9.66 -1.91
C GLN A 93 0.45 9.46 -3.11
N ARG A 94 1.58 10.17 -3.13
CA ARG A 94 2.58 10.06 -4.20
C ARG A 94 3.23 8.70 -4.24
N LEU A 95 3.52 8.12 -3.08
CA LEU A 95 4.08 6.78 -2.93
C LEU A 95 3.13 5.71 -3.47
N ILE A 96 1.84 5.72 -3.07
CA ILE A 96 0.83 4.78 -3.57
C ILE A 96 0.71 4.91 -5.09
N GLY A 97 0.51 6.11 -5.61
CA GLY A 97 0.38 6.34 -7.05
C GLY A 97 1.60 5.86 -7.84
N ARG A 98 2.83 6.11 -7.34
CA ARG A 98 4.08 5.64 -7.96
C ARG A 98 4.15 4.13 -7.98
N SER A 99 3.82 3.49 -6.86
CA SER A 99 3.85 2.04 -6.72
C SER A 99 2.91 1.35 -7.71
N LEU A 100 1.71 1.85 -7.87
CA LEU A 100 0.72 1.32 -8.83
C LEU A 100 1.14 1.56 -10.28
N ARG A 101 1.69 2.73 -10.61
CA ARG A 101 2.20 3.01 -11.96
C ARG A 101 3.38 2.12 -12.35
N ALA A 102 4.16 1.62 -11.41
CA ALA A 102 5.28 0.72 -11.68
C ALA A 102 4.84 -0.64 -12.23
N ILE A 103 3.60 -1.06 -11.96
CA ILE A 103 3.09 -2.38 -12.33
C ILE A 103 2.02 -2.35 -13.43
N VAL A 104 1.69 -1.17 -13.96
CA VAL A 104 0.65 -1.01 -14.98
C VAL A 104 1.22 -0.47 -16.28
N ASP A 105 0.90 -1.14 -17.38
CA ASP A 105 1.13 -0.64 -18.74
C ASP A 105 0.14 0.48 -19.05
N ARG A 106 0.63 1.72 -19.02
CA ARG A 106 -0.22 2.90 -19.25
C ARG A 106 -0.67 3.02 -20.70
N VAL A 107 0.11 2.51 -21.63
CA VAL A 107 -0.28 2.48 -23.06
C VAL A 107 -1.43 1.49 -23.26
N ALA A 108 -1.32 0.29 -22.69
CA ALA A 108 -2.39 -0.71 -22.75
C ALA A 108 -3.67 -0.27 -22.01
N LEU A 109 -3.55 0.62 -21.00
CA LEU A 109 -4.70 1.22 -20.32
C LEU A 109 -5.43 2.23 -21.22
N GLY A 110 -4.72 2.88 -22.16
CA GLY A 110 -5.25 3.96 -22.99
C GLY A 110 -5.58 5.21 -22.18
N GLU A 111 -6.08 6.26 -22.82
CA GLU A 111 -6.36 7.57 -22.19
C GLU A 111 -7.51 7.49 -21.16
N ARG A 112 -7.30 6.76 -20.08
CA ARG A 112 -8.17 6.62 -18.91
C ARG A 112 -7.41 6.89 -17.63
N THR A 113 -8.11 7.38 -16.63
CA THR A 113 -7.55 7.52 -15.29
C THR A 113 -8.15 6.48 -14.36
N ILE A 114 -7.31 5.78 -13.61
CA ILE A 114 -7.73 5.04 -12.42
C ILE A 114 -7.40 5.91 -11.22
N ARG A 115 -8.44 6.38 -10.53
CA ARG A 115 -8.30 7.13 -9.28
C ARG A 115 -8.47 6.16 -8.12
N VAL A 116 -7.45 6.12 -7.28
CA VAL A 116 -7.44 5.25 -6.10
C VAL A 116 -7.63 6.09 -4.85
N ASP A 117 -8.56 5.69 -4.00
CA ASP A 117 -8.78 6.30 -2.70
C ASP A 117 -8.46 5.27 -1.61
N CYS A 118 -7.62 5.65 -0.65
CA CYS A 118 -7.22 4.83 0.48
C CYS A 118 -7.62 5.51 1.79
N ASP A 119 -8.69 5.02 2.40
CA ASP A 119 -9.21 5.53 3.66
C ASP A 119 -8.84 4.59 4.82
N VAL A 120 -8.01 5.07 5.74
CA VAL A 120 -7.64 4.32 6.93
C VAL A 120 -8.79 4.36 7.92
N LEU A 121 -9.42 3.21 8.15
CA LEU A 121 -10.51 3.03 9.10
C LEU A 121 -9.98 2.83 10.51
N GLN A 122 -8.89 2.06 10.66
CA GLN A 122 -8.19 1.79 11.90
C GLN A 122 -6.69 1.68 11.63
N ALA A 123 -5.89 2.35 12.47
CA ALA A 123 -4.44 2.41 12.33
C ALA A 123 -3.74 1.74 13.52
N ASP A 124 -2.92 0.76 13.23
CA ASP A 124 -2.03 0.07 14.16
C ASP A 124 -0.68 -0.25 13.48
N GLY A 125 0.03 0.80 13.02
CA GLY A 125 1.27 0.67 12.24
C GLY A 125 1.05 0.21 10.79
N GLY A 126 1.96 0.59 9.89
CA GLY A 126 2.01 0.12 8.50
C GLY A 126 0.85 0.56 7.59
N THR A 127 0.14 1.66 7.89
CA THR A 127 -1.04 2.09 7.12
C THR A 127 -0.72 2.35 5.65
N ARG A 128 0.43 2.98 5.33
CA ARG A 128 0.88 3.20 3.94
C ARG A 128 1.16 1.88 3.20
N CYS A 129 1.71 0.90 3.89
CA CYS A 129 2.00 -0.43 3.34
C CYS A 129 0.72 -1.20 3.04
N ALA A 130 -0.24 -1.20 3.97
CA ALA A 130 -1.56 -1.78 3.77
C ALA A 130 -2.30 -1.11 2.61
N SER A 131 -2.23 0.24 2.50
CA SER A 131 -2.83 1.00 1.39
C SER A 131 -2.27 0.56 0.04
N ILE A 132 -0.95 0.48 -0.13
CA ILE A 132 -0.33 0.01 -1.40
C ILE A 132 -0.78 -1.41 -1.72
N THR A 133 -0.75 -2.29 -0.73
CA THR A 133 -1.08 -3.71 -0.89
C THR A 133 -2.56 -3.91 -1.25
N GLY A 134 -3.48 -3.22 -0.58
CA GLY A 134 -4.91 -3.27 -0.88
C GLY A 134 -5.27 -2.61 -2.21
N ALA A 135 -4.66 -1.44 -2.50
CA ALA A 135 -4.88 -0.70 -3.73
C ALA A 135 -4.45 -1.50 -4.98
N CYS A 136 -3.40 -2.31 -4.89
CA CYS A 136 -3.00 -3.21 -5.98
C CYS A 136 -4.13 -4.17 -6.38
N VAL A 137 -4.87 -4.72 -5.41
CA VAL A 137 -6.01 -5.61 -5.67
C VAL A 137 -7.20 -4.81 -6.22
N ALA A 138 -7.49 -3.63 -5.66
CA ALA A 138 -8.57 -2.77 -6.16
C ALA A 138 -8.32 -2.33 -7.62
N VAL A 139 -7.08 -1.95 -7.97
CA VAL A 139 -6.70 -1.61 -9.36
C VAL A 139 -6.80 -2.82 -10.28
N SER A 140 -6.43 -4.02 -9.82
CA SER A 140 -6.62 -5.25 -10.59
C SER A 140 -8.09 -5.48 -10.92
N ASP A 141 -9.01 -5.32 -9.95
CA ASP A 141 -10.45 -5.45 -10.16
C ASP A 141 -10.98 -4.39 -11.13
N ALA A 142 -10.54 -3.14 -11.01
CA ALA A 142 -10.93 -2.07 -11.92
C ALA A 142 -10.46 -2.34 -13.37
N ILE A 143 -9.26 -2.88 -13.55
CA ILE A 143 -8.74 -3.29 -14.87
C ILE A 143 -9.58 -4.45 -15.44
N HIS A 144 -9.90 -5.47 -14.63
CA HIS A 144 -10.77 -6.56 -15.06
C HIS A 144 -12.17 -6.07 -15.44
N TRP A 145 -12.72 -5.11 -14.70
CA TRP A 145 -13.97 -4.46 -15.06
C TRP A 145 -13.89 -3.75 -16.41
N CYS A 146 -12.82 -2.99 -16.69
CA CYS A 146 -12.59 -2.35 -18.00
C CYS A 146 -12.51 -3.39 -19.13
N GLN A 147 -11.86 -4.53 -18.91
CA GLN A 147 -11.78 -5.61 -19.88
C GLN A 147 -13.17 -6.23 -20.13
N ALA A 148 -13.93 -6.51 -19.07
CA ALA A 148 -15.30 -7.07 -19.18
C ALA A 148 -16.26 -6.12 -19.93
N LYS A 149 -16.07 -4.81 -19.77
CA LYS A 149 -16.81 -3.77 -20.50
C LYS A 149 -16.26 -3.50 -21.91
N LYS A 150 -15.19 -4.20 -22.32
CA LYS A 150 -14.50 -4.01 -23.61
C LYS A 150 -13.98 -2.58 -23.81
N LEU A 151 -13.68 -1.85 -22.76
CA LEU A 151 -13.08 -0.53 -22.80
C LEU A 151 -11.59 -0.60 -23.13
N ILE A 152 -10.94 -1.71 -22.79
CA ILE A 152 -9.55 -2.02 -23.12
C ILE A 152 -9.44 -3.44 -23.66
N SER A 153 -8.51 -3.65 -24.60
CA SER A 153 -8.30 -4.96 -25.25
C SER A 153 -7.06 -5.69 -24.71
N GLY A 154 -6.16 -4.97 -24.07
CA GLY A 154 -4.90 -5.49 -23.54
C GLY A 154 -4.99 -5.97 -22.09
N ALA A 155 -3.86 -6.38 -21.56
CA ALA A 155 -3.64 -6.74 -20.15
C ALA A 155 -2.72 -5.70 -19.49
N PRO A 156 -3.25 -4.55 -19.05
CA PRO A 156 -2.42 -3.48 -18.51
C PRO A 156 -1.66 -3.86 -17.24
N LEU A 157 -2.20 -4.77 -16.40
CA LEU A 157 -1.52 -5.22 -15.20
C LEU A 157 -0.35 -6.13 -15.57
N ARG A 158 0.88 -5.65 -15.36
CA ARG A 158 2.13 -6.39 -15.68
C ARG A 158 2.62 -7.24 -14.53
N ASP A 159 2.38 -6.80 -13.30
CA ASP A 159 2.85 -7.48 -12.08
C ASP A 159 1.99 -7.07 -10.89
N PHE A 160 2.30 -7.61 -9.72
CA PHE A 160 1.76 -7.18 -8.43
C PHE A 160 2.77 -6.27 -7.71
N VAL A 161 2.28 -5.45 -6.79
CA VAL A 161 3.09 -4.67 -5.88
C VAL A 161 2.55 -4.80 -4.46
N ALA A 162 3.44 -4.95 -3.51
CA ALA A 162 3.10 -4.91 -2.10
C ALA A 162 4.16 -4.14 -1.32
N ALA A 163 3.79 -3.72 -0.13
CA ALA A 163 4.67 -3.00 0.77
C ALA A 163 4.60 -3.57 2.18
N VAL A 164 5.69 -3.45 2.92
CA VAL A 164 5.76 -3.84 4.33
C VAL A 164 6.68 -2.91 5.09
N SER A 165 6.35 -2.68 6.36
CA SER A 165 7.27 -2.03 7.31
C SER A 165 8.21 -3.07 7.91
N VAL A 166 9.46 -2.69 8.11
CA VAL A 166 10.47 -3.44 8.85
C VAL A 166 11.21 -2.47 9.75
N GLY A 167 11.79 -2.93 10.84
CA GLY A 167 12.57 -2.05 11.70
C GLY A 167 13.45 -2.82 12.67
N VAL A 168 14.30 -2.08 13.40
CA VAL A 168 15.12 -2.60 14.48
C VAL A 168 14.49 -2.17 15.80
N VAL A 169 14.08 -3.12 16.61
CA VAL A 169 13.48 -2.87 17.92
C VAL A 169 14.32 -3.58 18.99
N GLY A 170 14.94 -2.81 19.86
CA GLY A 170 15.85 -3.35 20.87
C GLY A 170 16.98 -4.19 20.28
N GLY A 171 17.55 -3.78 19.16
CA GLY A 171 18.63 -4.45 18.45
C GLY A 171 18.19 -5.65 17.59
N VAL A 172 16.90 -5.99 17.51
CA VAL A 172 16.38 -7.12 16.75
C VAL A 172 15.67 -6.64 15.49
N PRO A 173 16.07 -7.08 14.28
CA PRO A 173 15.32 -6.81 13.05
C PRO A 173 13.94 -7.49 13.08
N MET A 174 12.88 -6.72 12.84
CA MET A 174 11.50 -7.17 12.89
C MET A 174 10.74 -6.85 11.62
N LEU A 175 9.87 -7.77 11.23
CA LEU A 175 8.97 -7.66 10.07
C LEU A 175 7.61 -7.19 10.52
N ASP A 176 7.00 -6.26 9.76
CA ASP A 176 5.61 -5.83 9.92
C ASP A 176 5.33 -5.27 11.32
N LEU A 177 5.86 -4.07 11.55
CA LEU A 177 5.74 -3.39 12.83
C LEU A 177 4.29 -2.97 13.10
N ASP A 178 3.77 -3.27 14.30
CA ASP A 178 2.58 -2.62 14.82
C ASP A 178 2.92 -1.23 15.38
N TYR A 179 1.91 -0.49 15.85
CA TYR A 179 2.11 0.88 16.31
C TYR A 179 3.07 0.98 17.51
N ALA A 180 2.99 0.04 18.44
CA ALA A 180 3.84 0.05 19.64
C ALA A 180 5.31 -0.22 19.27
N GLU A 181 5.55 -1.12 18.32
CA GLU A 181 6.88 -1.44 17.80
C GLU A 181 7.43 -0.28 16.95
N ASP A 182 6.63 0.28 16.03
CA ASP A 182 6.97 1.41 15.16
C ASP A 182 7.36 2.66 15.97
N SER A 183 6.59 2.97 17.02
CA SER A 183 6.84 4.12 17.88
C SER A 183 8.05 3.99 18.81
N ALA A 184 8.58 2.79 18.99
CA ALA A 184 9.70 2.49 19.90
C ALA A 184 10.92 1.93 19.16
N CYS A 185 10.92 1.88 17.82
CA CYS A 185 12.02 1.31 17.06
C CYS A 185 13.22 2.26 16.97
N ASP A 186 14.42 1.67 16.91
CA ASP A 186 15.66 2.40 16.69
C ASP A 186 15.80 2.85 15.22
N THR A 187 15.21 2.06 14.32
CA THR A 187 15.21 2.27 12.85
C THR A 187 13.91 1.75 12.30
N ASP A 188 13.21 2.54 11.50
CA ASP A 188 12.07 2.11 10.69
C ASP A 188 12.42 2.12 9.21
N MET A 189 11.86 1.20 8.45
CA MET A 189 12.00 1.16 7.01
C MET A 189 10.71 0.65 6.36
N ASN A 190 10.28 1.34 5.31
CA ASN A 190 9.19 0.90 4.44
C ASN A 190 9.78 0.40 3.12
N ILE A 191 9.41 -0.80 2.73
CA ILE A 191 9.90 -1.47 1.53
C ILE A 191 8.73 -1.71 0.60
N VAL A 192 8.86 -1.29 -0.66
CA VAL A 192 7.88 -1.52 -1.72
C VAL A 192 8.56 -2.29 -2.84
N MET A 193 8.02 -3.47 -3.17
CA MET A 193 8.58 -4.33 -4.21
C MET A 193 7.48 -4.90 -5.12
N THR A 194 7.89 -5.22 -6.34
CA THR A 194 7.06 -5.95 -7.31
C THR A 194 7.12 -7.46 -7.07
N GLY A 195 6.21 -8.20 -7.72
CA GLY A 195 6.17 -9.67 -7.68
C GLY A 195 7.40 -10.34 -8.31
N THR A 196 8.08 -9.66 -9.22
CA THR A 196 9.36 -10.10 -9.82
C THR A 196 10.55 -9.82 -8.91
N GLY A 197 10.37 -9.14 -7.77
CA GLY A 197 11.43 -8.85 -6.81
C GLY A 197 12.16 -7.54 -7.05
N ALA A 198 11.66 -6.68 -7.96
CA ALA A 198 12.24 -5.36 -8.19
C ALA A 198 11.76 -4.37 -7.11
N PHE A 199 12.66 -3.51 -6.66
CA PHE A 199 12.32 -2.44 -5.73
C PHE A 199 11.63 -1.29 -6.44
N VAL A 200 10.52 -0.82 -5.86
CA VAL A 200 9.86 0.43 -6.26
C VAL A 200 10.33 1.57 -5.36
N GLU A 201 10.44 1.30 -4.06
CA GLU A 201 10.92 2.27 -3.08
C GLU A 201 11.51 1.58 -1.86
N LEU A 202 12.56 2.19 -1.33
CA LEU A 202 13.17 1.90 -0.03
C LEU A 202 13.24 3.23 0.74
N GLN A 203 12.52 3.32 1.84
CA GLN A 203 12.53 4.49 2.70
C GLN A 203 12.88 4.04 4.11
N GLY A 204 14.02 4.45 4.62
CA GLY A 204 14.49 4.08 5.95
C GLY A 204 14.97 5.30 6.72
N THR A 205 14.66 5.34 8.01
CA THR A 205 15.01 6.40 8.94
C THR A 205 15.61 5.82 10.22
N ALA A 206 16.68 6.41 10.71
CA ALA A 206 17.20 6.12 12.04
C ALA A 206 16.63 7.15 13.02
N GLU A 207 15.93 6.69 14.04
CA GLU A 207 15.34 7.57 15.06
C GLU A 207 16.36 7.93 16.19
N GLY A 208 17.42 7.17 16.30
CA GLY A 208 18.48 7.40 17.29
C GLY A 208 19.86 7.28 16.67
N ALA A 209 20.53 6.15 16.85
CA ALA A 209 21.83 5.88 16.24
C ALA A 209 21.69 5.42 14.79
N PRO A 210 22.61 5.82 13.89
CA PRO A 210 22.62 5.32 12.51
C PRO A 210 22.64 3.79 12.46
N PHE A 211 21.92 3.21 11.52
CA PHE A 211 21.93 1.77 11.27
C PHE A 211 23.08 1.38 10.32
N SER A 212 23.63 0.18 10.53
CA SER A 212 24.72 -0.32 9.72
C SER A 212 24.24 -0.90 8.39
N ARG A 213 25.18 -1.18 7.48
CA ARG A 213 24.92 -1.87 6.21
C ARG A 213 24.35 -3.26 6.46
N GLU A 214 24.86 -4.00 7.44
CA GLU A 214 24.40 -5.34 7.81
C GLU A 214 22.96 -5.31 8.33
N GLN A 215 22.60 -4.29 9.12
CA GLN A 215 21.22 -4.08 9.56
C GLN A 215 20.29 -3.78 8.38
N MET A 216 20.72 -2.92 7.46
CA MET A 216 19.96 -2.63 6.25
C MET A 216 19.72 -3.91 5.42
N ASP A 217 20.76 -4.69 5.16
CA ASP A 217 20.65 -5.92 4.38
C ASP A 217 19.73 -6.95 5.07
N ALA A 218 19.77 -7.05 6.40
CA ALA A 218 18.85 -7.90 7.17
C ALA A 218 17.40 -7.42 7.08
N LEU A 219 17.14 -6.12 7.18
CA LEU A 219 15.81 -5.53 7.02
C LEU A 219 15.25 -5.75 5.61
N VAL A 220 16.08 -5.55 4.58
CA VAL A 220 15.68 -5.79 3.19
C VAL A 220 15.32 -7.26 2.98
N ALA A 221 16.11 -8.21 3.48
CA ALA A 221 15.83 -9.64 3.38
C ALA A 221 14.54 -10.04 4.12
N LEU A 222 14.25 -9.41 5.28
CA LEU A 222 12.98 -9.60 5.99
C LEU A 222 11.80 -9.07 5.17
N GLY A 223 11.91 -7.85 4.65
CA GLY A 223 10.89 -7.20 3.85
C GLY A 223 10.54 -7.99 2.59
N GLU A 224 11.56 -8.49 1.88
CA GLU A 224 11.37 -9.34 0.70
C GLU A 224 10.54 -10.60 1.03
N ARG A 225 10.84 -11.28 2.13
CA ARG A 225 10.05 -12.45 2.59
C ARG A 225 8.61 -12.07 2.92
N GLY A 226 8.41 -10.92 3.58
CA GLY A 226 7.08 -10.40 3.89
C GLY A 226 6.29 -10.09 2.63
N ILE A 227 6.87 -9.35 1.69
CA ILE A 227 6.24 -8.93 0.43
C ILE A 227 5.83 -10.14 -0.41
N ARG A 228 6.65 -11.18 -0.51
CA ARG A 228 6.27 -12.42 -1.21
C ARG A 228 4.99 -13.05 -0.63
N LYS A 229 4.83 -13.04 0.70
CA LYS A 229 3.60 -13.54 1.37
C LYS A 229 2.40 -12.63 1.10
N LEU A 230 2.59 -11.30 1.11
CA LEU A 230 1.55 -10.33 0.78
C LEU A 230 1.06 -10.50 -0.66
N ILE A 231 1.98 -10.66 -1.62
CA ILE A 231 1.63 -10.92 -3.03
C ILE A 231 0.92 -12.25 -3.19
N ALA A 232 1.32 -13.27 -2.44
CA ALA A 232 0.59 -14.55 -2.44
C ALA A 232 -0.86 -14.38 -1.94
N ALA A 233 -1.07 -13.55 -0.90
CA ALA A 233 -2.40 -13.24 -0.39
C ALA A 233 -3.24 -12.43 -1.40
N GLN A 234 -2.65 -11.45 -2.10
CA GLN A 234 -3.31 -10.71 -3.18
C GLN A 234 -3.78 -11.66 -4.30
N LYS A 235 -2.88 -12.55 -4.75
CA LYS A 235 -3.20 -13.54 -5.80
C LYS A 235 -4.27 -14.53 -5.35
N ALA A 236 -4.28 -14.92 -4.09
CA ALA A 236 -5.31 -15.81 -3.53
C ALA A 236 -6.67 -15.10 -3.51
N ALA A 237 -6.73 -13.85 -3.05
CA ALA A 237 -7.95 -13.05 -3.04
C ALA A 237 -8.54 -12.84 -4.45
N LEU A 238 -7.71 -12.69 -5.48
CA LEU A 238 -8.18 -12.49 -6.86
C LEU A 238 -8.68 -13.77 -7.56
N LYS A 239 -8.46 -14.96 -6.98
CA LYS A 239 -8.96 -16.22 -7.50
C LYS A 239 -10.38 -16.59 -7.01
N THR A 240 -10.84 -15.91 -5.97
CA THR A 240 -12.17 -16.06 -5.39
C THR A 240 -13.12 -14.99 -5.94
#